data_e735204a8e56b340c5eb817e487e3986
#
_entry.id   e735204a8e56b340c5eb817e487e3986
#
_cell.length_a   1.000
_cell.length_b   1.000
_cell.length_c   1.000
_cell.angle_alpha   90.00
_cell.angle_beta   90.00
_cell.angle_gamma   90.00
#
_symmetry.space_group_name_H-M   'P 1'
#
loop_
_entity.id
_entity.type
_entity.pdbx_description
1 polymer ?
#
loop_
_entity_poly.entity_id
_entity_poly.type
_entity_poly.pdbx_seq_one_letter_code
_entity_poly.pdbx_strand_id
1 'polypeptide(L)'
;MTVNALRKNPGEGLLTLSGVTDWNEGAHSTGLFRNFVIAADETEDVGGTNRGPNPPELVLAALGACITVGIAYSAAEDGVELRSIELDVEGDIDLKGFFKRDLNADVRPGFQAIRVTVWVDADAPPGKVAEIVRRGGEERSPVTDMLVNPVPVTVRLEQKVPAKR
;
A
#
# COMPACT_ATOMS: atom_id res chain seq x y z
N MET A 1 16.08 -13.58 -1.74
CA MET A 1 15.67 -14.94 -1.34
C MET A 1 15.16 -15.64 -2.59
N THR A 2 15.57 -16.89 -2.89
CA THR A 2 15.11 -17.60 -4.09
C THR A 2 14.07 -18.65 -3.75
N VAL A 3 13.22 -19.01 -4.71
CA VAL A 3 12.21 -20.08 -4.55
C VAL A 3 12.86 -21.40 -4.05
N ASN A 4 14.06 -21.70 -4.54
CA ASN A 4 14.80 -22.91 -4.12
C ASN A 4 15.25 -22.85 -2.65
N ALA A 5 15.59 -21.67 -2.12
CA ALA A 5 15.91 -21.50 -0.69
C ALA A 5 14.68 -21.77 0.18
N LEU A 6 13.53 -21.21 -0.20
CA LEU A 6 12.25 -21.41 0.52
C LEU A 6 11.77 -22.87 0.45
N ARG A 7 12.00 -23.56 -0.65
CA ARG A 7 11.68 -25.01 -0.72
C ARG A 7 12.52 -25.85 0.24
N LYS A 8 13.79 -25.48 0.45
CA LYS A 8 14.69 -26.17 1.38
C LYS A 8 14.40 -25.82 2.85
N ASN A 9 14.08 -24.55 3.10
CA ASN A 9 13.87 -24.00 4.43
C ASN A 9 12.57 -23.19 4.47
N PRO A 10 11.38 -23.81 4.55
CA PRO A 10 10.10 -23.11 4.52
C PRO A 10 9.94 -22.05 5.64
N GLY A 11 10.57 -22.26 6.80
CA GLY A 11 10.54 -21.29 7.91
C GLY A 11 11.24 -19.96 7.66
N GLU A 12 12.14 -19.88 6.66
CA GLU A 12 12.80 -18.65 6.25
C GLU A 12 11.89 -17.71 5.44
N GLY A 13 10.67 -18.15 5.11
CA GLY A 13 9.68 -17.33 4.41
C GLY A 13 9.04 -16.24 5.26
N LEU A 14 9.07 -16.38 6.60
CA LEU A 14 8.52 -15.37 7.50
C LEU A 14 9.48 -14.18 7.61
N LEU A 15 9.01 -13.00 7.21
CA LEU A 15 9.78 -11.76 7.22
C LEU A 15 9.03 -10.68 8.01
N THR A 16 9.71 -10.05 8.96
CA THR A 16 9.19 -8.85 9.65
C THR A 16 9.71 -7.59 8.97
N LEU A 17 8.79 -6.77 8.49
CA LEU A 17 9.08 -5.43 7.98
C LEU A 17 8.82 -4.42 9.10
N SER A 18 9.67 -3.40 9.24
CA SER A 18 9.54 -2.38 10.28
C SER A 18 9.94 -1.01 9.76
N GLY A 19 9.40 0.02 10.40
CA GLY A 19 9.74 1.42 10.19
C GLY A 19 9.38 2.25 11.41
N VAL A 20 9.74 3.51 11.38
CA VAL A 20 9.41 4.50 12.40
C VAL A 20 8.71 5.66 11.72
N THR A 21 7.68 6.20 12.38
CA THR A 21 7.00 7.41 11.91
C THR A 21 7.03 8.44 13.02
N ASP A 22 7.48 9.64 12.70
CA ASP A 22 7.52 10.78 13.60
C ASP A 22 6.50 11.82 13.15
N TRP A 23 5.77 12.36 14.13
CA TRP A 23 4.94 13.55 13.93
C TRP A 23 5.83 14.79 13.96
N ASN A 24 5.69 15.65 12.97
CA ASN A 24 6.46 16.88 12.86
C ASN A 24 5.65 18.07 13.39
N GLU A 25 4.55 18.40 12.71
CA GLU A 25 3.64 19.50 13.08
C GLU A 25 2.30 19.32 12.34
N GLY A 26 1.19 19.83 12.88
CA GLY A 26 -0.12 19.77 12.22
C GLY A 26 -0.51 18.36 11.81
N ALA A 27 -0.75 18.15 10.53
CA ALA A 27 -1.03 16.85 9.92
C ALA A 27 0.23 16.19 9.32
N HIS A 28 1.38 16.91 9.30
CA HIS A 28 2.61 16.43 8.67
C HIS A 28 3.34 15.40 9.52
N SER A 29 3.69 14.29 8.92
CA SER A 29 4.52 13.23 9.49
C SER A 29 5.59 12.75 8.52
N THR A 30 6.63 12.09 9.05
CA THR A 30 7.71 11.53 8.27
C THR A 30 7.95 10.09 8.70
N GLY A 31 7.82 9.16 7.76
CA GLY A 31 8.12 7.75 7.93
C GLY A 31 9.52 7.41 7.43
N LEU A 32 10.27 6.60 8.18
CA LEU A 32 11.55 6.03 7.77
C LEU A 32 11.43 4.51 7.70
N PHE A 33 11.55 3.97 6.49
CA PHE A 33 11.56 2.53 6.22
C PHE A 33 12.87 2.14 5.55
N ARG A 34 13.73 1.38 6.23
CA ARG A 34 15.12 1.15 5.84
C ARG A 34 15.88 2.48 5.76
N ASN A 35 16.26 2.93 4.57
CA ASN A 35 16.92 4.22 4.28
C ASN A 35 16.06 5.17 3.44
N PHE A 36 14.76 4.86 3.29
CA PHE A 36 13.82 5.67 2.51
C PHE A 36 12.94 6.50 3.43
N VAL A 37 12.85 7.78 3.13
CA VAL A 37 12.00 8.73 3.82
C VAL A 37 10.72 8.92 3.01
N ILE A 38 9.58 8.85 3.70
CA ILE A 38 8.24 9.07 3.15
C ILE A 38 7.62 10.21 3.95
N ALA A 39 7.33 11.33 3.29
CA ALA A 39 6.51 12.40 3.88
C ALA A 39 5.03 12.09 3.67
N ALA A 40 4.22 12.34 4.67
CA ALA A 40 2.77 12.31 4.57
C ALA A 40 2.19 13.59 5.20
N ASP A 41 1.21 14.18 4.54
CA ASP A 41 0.53 15.38 5.01
C ASP A 41 -0.91 15.39 4.46
N GLU A 42 -1.75 16.23 5.01
CA GLU A 42 -3.07 16.50 4.46
C GLU A 42 -3.04 17.74 3.57
N THR A 43 -4.08 17.90 2.75
CA THR A 43 -4.30 19.11 1.96
C THR A 43 -4.69 20.30 2.85
N GLU A 44 -4.53 21.51 2.36
CA GLU A 44 -4.77 22.73 3.14
C GLU A 44 -6.23 22.87 3.59
N ASP A 45 -7.18 22.38 2.79
CA ASP A 45 -8.62 22.43 3.06
C ASP A 45 -9.06 21.51 4.22
N VAL A 46 -8.23 20.53 4.58
CA VAL A 46 -8.44 19.67 5.75
C VAL A 46 -7.41 19.89 6.86
N GLY A 47 -6.67 21.00 6.81
CA GLY A 47 -5.77 21.45 7.88
C GLY A 47 -4.33 20.99 7.77
N GLY A 48 -3.91 20.48 6.62
CA GLY A 48 -2.53 20.17 6.30
C GLY A 48 -1.77 21.31 5.65
N THR A 49 -0.58 21.04 5.16
CA THR A 49 0.30 21.97 4.41
C THR A 49 0.76 21.43 3.07
N ASN A 50 0.17 20.33 2.63
CA ASN A 50 0.38 19.69 1.31
C ASN A 50 1.85 19.38 0.98
N ARG A 51 2.61 18.86 1.97
CA ARG A 51 4.04 18.49 1.84
C ARG A 51 4.25 17.07 1.31
N GLY A 52 3.21 16.30 1.16
CA GLY A 52 3.24 14.92 0.68
C GLY A 52 1.85 14.38 0.44
N PRO A 53 1.73 13.17 -0.14
CA PRO A 53 0.45 12.50 -0.26
C PRO A 53 -0.14 12.23 1.12
N ASN A 54 -1.47 12.23 1.23
CA ASN A 54 -2.11 11.88 2.49
C ASN A 54 -2.02 10.36 2.78
N PRO A 55 -2.25 9.93 4.03
CA PRO A 55 -2.13 8.52 4.39
C PRO A 55 -2.99 7.56 3.55
N PRO A 56 -4.26 7.85 3.20
CA PRO A 56 -5.02 7.07 2.24
C PRO A 56 -4.38 6.98 0.84
N GLU A 57 -3.85 8.07 0.30
CA GLU A 57 -3.16 8.07 -0.99
C GLU A 57 -1.90 7.20 -0.96
N LEU A 58 -1.18 7.13 0.16
CA LEU A 58 -0.06 6.20 0.33
C LEU A 58 -0.49 4.74 0.26
N VAL A 59 -1.70 4.40 0.72
CA VAL A 59 -2.26 3.04 0.56
C VAL A 59 -2.52 2.74 -0.92
N LEU A 60 -3.08 3.69 -1.68
CA LEU A 60 -3.29 3.52 -3.12
C LEU A 60 -1.96 3.41 -3.87
N ALA A 61 -0.97 4.22 -3.52
CA ALA A 61 0.38 4.15 -4.09
C ALA A 61 1.05 2.79 -3.81
N ALA A 62 0.93 2.28 -2.58
CA ALA A 62 1.44 0.96 -2.21
C ALA A 62 0.74 -0.16 -2.99
N LEU A 63 -0.58 -0.05 -3.18
CA LEU A 63 -1.35 -1.01 -3.98
C LEU A 63 -0.88 -1.03 -5.43
N GLY A 64 -0.80 0.14 -6.08
CA GLY A 64 -0.34 0.25 -7.45
C GLY A 64 1.07 -0.31 -7.64
N ALA A 65 2.01 0.06 -6.77
CA ALA A 65 3.38 -0.45 -6.79
C ALA A 65 3.43 -1.97 -6.61
N CYS A 66 2.62 -2.52 -5.70
CA CYS A 66 2.59 -3.95 -5.43
C CYS A 66 2.06 -4.76 -6.62
N ILE A 67 0.99 -4.29 -7.26
CA ILE A 67 0.42 -4.89 -8.48
C ILE A 67 1.44 -4.83 -9.62
N THR A 68 2.07 -3.67 -9.84
CA THR A 68 3.12 -3.50 -10.88
C THR A 68 4.23 -4.53 -10.71
N VAL A 69 4.76 -4.68 -9.50
CA VAL A 69 5.80 -5.67 -9.20
C VAL A 69 5.29 -7.09 -9.45
N GLY A 70 4.08 -7.42 -9.02
CA GLY A 70 3.46 -8.73 -9.24
C GLY A 70 3.31 -9.08 -10.72
N ILE A 71 2.89 -8.11 -11.54
CA ILE A 71 2.79 -8.27 -13.01
C ILE A 71 4.18 -8.49 -13.61
N ALA A 72 5.17 -7.67 -13.24
CA ALA A 72 6.53 -7.79 -13.76
C ALA A 72 7.17 -9.16 -13.44
N TYR A 73 7.00 -9.65 -12.21
CA TYR A 73 7.45 -11.00 -11.84
C TYR A 73 6.72 -12.09 -12.60
N SER A 74 5.40 -11.96 -12.78
CA SER A 74 4.60 -12.95 -13.50
C SER A 74 4.95 -13.03 -14.97
N ALA A 75 5.23 -11.88 -15.60
CA ALA A 75 5.70 -11.82 -16.99
C ALA A 75 7.09 -12.44 -17.15
N ALA A 76 8.02 -12.12 -16.25
CA ALA A 76 9.38 -12.67 -16.27
C ALA A 76 9.40 -14.19 -16.11
N GLU A 77 8.55 -14.77 -15.25
CA GLU A 77 8.41 -16.21 -15.11
C GLU A 77 7.91 -16.89 -16.38
N ASP A 78 7.03 -16.21 -17.12
CA ASP A 78 6.46 -16.72 -18.36
C ASP A 78 7.33 -16.40 -19.59
N GLY A 79 8.46 -15.71 -19.40
CA GLY A 79 9.35 -15.28 -20.49
C GLY A 79 8.72 -14.22 -21.41
N VAL A 80 7.75 -13.46 -20.91
CA VAL A 80 7.07 -12.40 -21.65
C VAL A 80 7.80 -11.08 -21.46
N GLU A 81 8.18 -10.43 -22.56
CA GLU A 81 8.79 -9.11 -22.55
C GLU A 81 7.70 -8.03 -22.35
N LEU A 82 7.88 -7.24 -21.29
CA LEU A 82 7.05 -6.06 -21.01
C LEU A 82 7.70 -4.81 -21.58
N ARG A 83 6.94 -4.00 -22.31
CA ARG A 83 7.35 -2.67 -22.77
C ARG A 83 6.87 -1.55 -21.85
N SER A 84 5.65 -1.66 -21.34
CA SER A 84 5.14 -0.73 -20.33
C SER A 84 4.06 -1.36 -19.45
N ILE A 85 3.95 -0.84 -18.22
CA ILE A 85 2.83 -1.07 -17.30
C ILE A 85 2.43 0.30 -16.75
N GLU A 86 1.16 0.65 -16.88
CA GLU A 86 0.58 1.85 -16.30
C GLU A 86 -0.67 1.46 -15.50
N LEU A 87 -0.84 2.06 -14.35
CA LEU A 87 -1.99 1.81 -13.48
C LEU A 87 -2.63 3.13 -13.08
N ASP A 88 -3.95 3.18 -13.21
CA ASP A 88 -4.80 4.16 -12.54
C ASP A 88 -5.43 3.50 -11.32
N VAL A 89 -5.26 4.13 -10.15
CA VAL A 89 -5.71 3.58 -8.86
C VAL A 89 -6.60 4.60 -8.19
N GLU A 90 -7.88 4.28 -8.09
CA GLU A 90 -8.90 5.14 -7.51
C GLU A 90 -9.46 4.54 -6.23
N GLY A 91 -9.76 5.38 -5.26
CA GLY A 91 -10.38 4.96 -4.00
C GLY A 91 -11.43 5.95 -3.52
N ASP A 92 -12.62 5.45 -3.18
CA ASP A 92 -13.70 6.26 -2.61
C ASP A 92 -13.61 6.26 -1.09
N ILE A 93 -13.45 7.44 -0.49
CA ILE A 93 -13.44 7.62 0.97
C ILE A 93 -14.57 8.56 1.37
N ASP A 94 -15.26 8.23 2.47
CA ASP A 94 -16.28 9.12 3.05
C ASP A 94 -15.73 9.80 4.31
N LEU A 95 -15.46 11.10 4.22
CA LEU A 95 -14.89 11.89 5.32
C LEU A 95 -15.77 11.88 6.57
N LYS A 96 -17.07 11.58 6.46
CA LYS A 96 -17.92 11.36 7.64
C LYS A 96 -17.43 10.23 8.52
N GLY A 97 -16.74 9.25 7.97
CA GLY A 97 -16.12 8.17 8.72
C GLY A 97 -14.96 8.64 9.59
N PHE A 98 -14.15 9.57 9.11
CA PHE A 98 -13.06 10.20 9.86
C PHE A 98 -13.62 11.14 10.97
N PHE A 99 -14.58 12.00 10.63
CA PHE A 99 -15.24 12.91 11.58
C PHE A 99 -16.44 12.29 12.30
N LYS A 100 -16.48 10.96 12.40
CA LYS A 100 -17.61 10.18 12.93
C LYS A 100 -18.12 10.68 14.27
N ARG A 101 -17.21 11.01 15.20
CA ARG A 101 -17.54 11.48 16.54
C ARG A 101 -18.33 12.80 16.52
N ASP A 102 -17.89 13.73 15.66
CA ASP A 102 -18.47 15.07 15.59
C ASP A 102 -19.78 15.10 14.80
N LEU A 103 -19.90 14.20 13.82
CA LEU A 103 -21.07 14.08 12.93
C LEU A 103 -22.07 13.02 13.38
N ASN A 104 -21.76 12.23 14.43
CA ASN A 104 -22.57 11.07 14.86
C ASN A 104 -22.93 10.15 13.68
N ALA A 105 -21.98 9.91 12.77
CA ALA A 105 -22.19 9.16 11.55
C ALA A 105 -21.82 7.68 11.74
N ASP A 106 -22.60 6.78 11.16
CA ASP A 106 -22.30 5.34 11.13
C ASP A 106 -21.65 4.94 9.80
N VAL A 107 -20.42 5.43 9.58
CA VAL A 107 -19.62 5.19 8.38
C VAL A 107 -18.23 4.73 8.79
N ARG A 108 -17.66 3.77 8.06
CA ARG A 108 -16.27 3.33 8.29
C ARG A 108 -15.29 4.40 7.80
N PRO A 109 -14.17 4.65 8.52
CA PRO A 109 -13.21 5.69 8.13
C PRO A 109 -12.32 5.34 6.94
N GLY A 110 -12.26 4.08 6.53
CA GLY A 110 -11.43 3.63 5.42
C GLY A 110 -12.12 3.74 4.06
N PHE A 111 -11.44 3.30 3.02
CA PHE A 111 -12.01 3.22 1.68
C PHE A 111 -13.30 2.40 1.67
N GLN A 112 -14.29 2.90 0.94
CA GLN A 112 -15.56 2.22 0.69
C GLN A 112 -15.45 1.32 -0.55
N ALA A 113 -14.67 1.75 -1.55
CA ALA A 113 -14.32 0.99 -2.74
C ALA A 113 -12.93 1.42 -3.24
N ILE A 114 -12.22 0.50 -3.88
CA ILE A 114 -10.98 0.77 -4.62
C ILE A 114 -11.13 0.13 -6.01
N ARG A 115 -10.68 0.83 -7.03
CA ARG A 115 -10.67 0.39 -8.42
C ARG A 115 -9.27 0.56 -8.98
N VAL A 116 -8.81 -0.43 -9.75
CA VAL A 116 -7.52 -0.37 -10.44
C VAL A 116 -7.74 -0.69 -11.91
N THR A 117 -7.36 0.24 -12.77
CA THR A 117 -7.29 0.01 -14.22
C THR A 117 -5.83 -0.18 -14.61
N VAL A 118 -5.54 -1.21 -15.37
CA VAL A 118 -4.18 -1.59 -15.75
C VAL A 118 -4.05 -1.57 -17.27
N TRP A 119 -3.06 -0.83 -17.77
CA TRP A 119 -2.65 -0.86 -19.17
C TRP A 119 -1.28 -1.53 -19.27
N VAL A 120 -1.19 -2.54 -20.13
CA VAL A 120 0.06 -3.31 -20.34
C VAL A 120 0.36 -3.36 -21.83
N ASP A 121 1.57 -2.99 -22.18
CA ASP A 121 2.16 -3.29 -23.48
C ASP A 121 3.20 -4.41 -23.31
N ALA A 122 2.96 -5.54 -23.95
CA ALA A 122 3.78 -6.73 -23.83
C ALA A 122 3.82 -7.52 -25.14
N ASP A 123 4.89 -8.29 -25.33
CA ASP A 123 5.03 -9.19 -26.46
C ASP A 123 4.37 -10.56 -26.17
N ALA A 124 3.05 -10.53 -26.08
CA ALA A 124 2.25 -11.73 -25.82
C ALA A 124 0.80 -11.55 -26.31
N PRO A 125 0.08 -12.66 -26.59
CA PRO A 125 -1.35 -12.61 -26.92
C PRO A 125 -2.18 -12.00 -25.77
N PRO A 126 -3.31 -11.31 -26.05
CA PRO A 126 -4.14 -10.65 -25.05
C PRO A 126 -4.58 -11.55 -23.88
N GLY A 127 -4.91 -12.82 -24.16
CA GLY A 127 -5.29 -13.78 -23.11
C GLY A 127 -4.14 -14.10 -22.16
N LYS A 128 -2.89 -14.12 -22.65
CA LYS A 128 -1.71 -14.31 -21.82
C LYS A 128 -1.41 -13.10 -20.96
N VAL A 129 -1.56 -11.89 -21.53
CA VAL A 129 -1.43 -10.64 -20.79
C VAL A 129 -2.47 -10.57 -19.67
N ALA A 130 -3.72 -10.91 -19.95
CA ALA A 130 -4.78 -10.93 -18.95
C ALA A 130 -4.49 -11.91 -17.79
N GLU A 131 -3.96 -13.10 -18.09
CA GLU A 131 -3.52 -14.07 -17.07
C GLU A 131 -2.39 -13.52 -16.20
N ILE A 132 -1.39 -12.89 -16.80
CA ILE A 132 -0.26 -12.28 -16.10
C ILE A 132 -0.74 -11.16 -15.17
N VAL A 133 -1.64 -10.29 -15.65
CA VAL A 133 -2.20 -9.19 -14.86
C VAL A 133 -3.02 -9.74 -13.67
N ARG A 134 -3.89 -10.73 -13.90
CA ARG A 134 -4.67 -11.36 -12.83
C ARG A 134 -3.75 -11.99 -11.77
N ARG A 135 -2.78 -12.79 -12.18
CA ARG A 135 -1.82 -13.44 -11.28
C ARG A 135 -1.00 -12.41 -10.49
N GLY A 136 -0.52 -11.35 -11.15
CA GLY A 136 0.26 -10.29 -10.54
C GLY A 136 -0.55 -9.45 -9.56
N GLY A 137 -1.78 -9.07 -9.91
CA GLY A 137 -2.62 -8.18 -9.13
C GLY A 137 -3.39 -8.88 -8.00
N GLU A 138 -3.89 -10.10 -8.25
CA GLU A 138 -4.76 -10.80 -7.30
C GLU A 138 -4.02 -11.84 -6.45
N GLU A 139 -3.13 -12.66 -7.05
CA GLU A 139 -2.51 -13.80 -6.36
C GLU A 139 -1.17 -13.45 -5.71
N ARG A 140 -0.44 -12.45 -6.25
CA ARG A 140 0.92 -12.11 -5.84
C ARG A 140 1.07 -10.79 -5.12
N SER A 141 -0.01 -10.02 -5.01
CA SER A 141 0.04 -8.71 -4.35
C SER A 141 -0.31 -8.84 -2.86
N PRO A 142 0.68 -8.79 -1.94
CA PRO A 142 0.40 -8.76 -0.52
C PRO A 142 -0.47 -7.57 -0.11
N VAL A 143 -0.37 -6.43 -0.81
CA VAL A 143 -1.20 -5.26 -0.51
C VAL A 143 -2.64 -5.49 -0.93
N THR A 144 -2.88 -6.13 -2.10
CA THR A 144 -4.25 -6.54 -2.48
C THR A 144 -4.83 -7.50 -1.44
N ASP A 145 -4.06 -8.52 -1.04
CA ASP A 145 -4.49 -9.48 -0.03
C ASP A 145 -4.89 -8.80 1.28
N MET A 146 -4.03 -7.88 1.81
CA MET A 146 -4.33 -7.15 3.04
C MET A 146 -5.56 -6.25 2.95
N LEU A 147 -5.89 -5.72 1.77
CA LEU A 147 -7.05 -4.86 1.57
C LEU A 147 -8.36 -5.65 1.47
N VAL A 148 -8.33 -6.87 0.94
CA VAL A 148 -9.52 -7.72 0.81
C VAL A 148 -9.72 -8.66 2.01
N ASN A 149 -8.67 -8.95 2.77
CA ASN A 149 -8.71 -9.80 3.96
C ASN A 149 -8.35 -8.99 5.22
N PRO A 150 -9.07 -9.15 6.33
CA PRO A 150 -8.78 -8.45 7.57
C PRO A 150 -7.40 -8.84 8.12
N VAL A 151 -6.55 -7.85 8.41
CA VAL A 151 -5.27 -8.04 9.10
C VAL A 151 -5.41 -7.50 10.53
N PRO A 152 -5.07 -8.28 11.58
CA PRO A 152 -5.11 -7.79 12.95
C PRO A 152 -4.13 -6.64 13.17
N VAL A 153 -4.62 -5.50 13.65
CA VAL A 153 -3.80 -4.34 14.01
C VAL A 153 -3.90 -4.10 15.50
N THR A 154 -2.75 -4.05 16.18
CA THR A 154 -2.68 -3.76 17.62
C THR A 154 -1.92 -2.46 17.84
N VAL A 155 -2.55 -1.52 18.52
CA VAL A 155 -1.93 -0.26 18.94
C VAL A 155 -1.65 -0.32 20.45
N ARG A 156 -0.39 -0.02 20.85
CA ARG A 156 0.02 0.05 22.25
C ARG A 156 0.53 1.45 22.56
N LEU A 157 0.11 2.00 23.69
CA LEU A 157 0.64 3.27 24.18
C LEU A 157 1.82 3.03 25.12
N GLU A 158 2.96 3.67 24.81
CA GLU A 158 4.08 3.83 25.75
C GLU A 158 4.30 5.33 25.95
N GLN A 159 4.08 5.79 27.18
CA GLN A 159 4.20 7.22 27.51
C GLN A 159 5.67 7.57 27.78
N LYS A 160 6.22 8.51 26.99
CA LYS A 160 7.55 9.08 27.29
C LYS A 160 7.45 9.93 28.55
N VAL A 161 8.15 9.55 29.62
CA VAL A 161 8.27 10.36 30.83
C VAL A 161 9.28 11.48 30.53
N PRO A 162 8.94 12.76 30.75
CA PRO A 162 9.90 13.86 30.59
C PRO A 162 11.10 13.62 31.48
N ALA A 163 12.32 13.76 30.95
CA ALA A 163 13.52 13.79 31.79
C ALA A 163 13.33 14.91 32.83
N LYS A 164 13.47 14.56 34.12
CA LYS A 164 13.49 15.59 35.18
C LYS A 164 14.61 16.56 34.84
N ARG A 165 14.26 17.83 34.59
CA ARG A 165 15.24 18.92 34.47
C ARG A 165 15.89 19.18 35.83
#